data_f231925be83a2ebc6b8126fae13f30b7
#
_entry.id   f231925be83a2ebc6b8126fae13f30b7
#
_cell.length_a   1.000
_cell.length_b   1.000
_cell.length_c   1.000
_cell.angle_alpha   90.00
_cell.angle_beta   90.00
_cell.angle_gamma   90.00
#
_symmetry.space_group_name_H-M   'P 1'
#
loop_
_entity.id
_entity.type
_entity.pdbx_description
1 polymer ?
#
loop_
_entity_poly.entity_id
_entity_poly.type
_entity_poly.pdbx_seq_one_letter_code
_entity_poly.pdbx_strand_id
1 'polypeptide(L)'
;MKRKFIVGALAALFAFVQVQAYELVKPDMTLKLYPKGQGVDLGIVENGQAITLGPIEPNGLSGANTVNDRGNVGNIGDDAYIDIYIPKKCNGQMIVVCPGGGYSNCSAANEGSRVADWCTKRGIAVCVVLYRMPNGHCKLPLRDVQNAFRYCRHHASEWGVKQIGVMGFSAGGHLAASASTLFVDDVTRPDFSVLIYPVITFEELTHGGTRVNLIGPKPSRRDVTYYSLENQVSANTPETILLLSADDGAVNPENSINYYRAMQRCGVPGELHIFTSGGHGWGFTTVENSGRDGLGDQRADFFQILGRWLDNRRRSL
;
A
#
# COMPACT_ATOMS: atom_id res chain seq x y z
N MET A 1 52.70 58.53 20.01
CA MET A 1 52.26 57.09 20.08
C MET A 1 50.91 56.95 19.48
N LYS A 2 50.81 56.39 18.26
CA LYS A 2 49.54 56.12 17.59
C LYS A 2 49.27 54.61 17.64
N ARG A 3 48.22 54.17 18.39
CA ARG A 3 47.78 52.78 18.43
C ARG A 3 46.95 52.51 17.21
N LYS A 4 47.34 51.53 16.36
CA LYS A 4 46.58 50.98 15.29
C LYS A 4 45.68 49.90 15.86
N PHE A 5 44.36 50.03 15.70
CA PHE A 5 43.40 48.96 15.94
C PHE A 5 43.32 48.09 14.66
N ILE A 6 43.62 46.81 14.80
CA ILE A 6 43.39 45.81 13.74
C ILE A 6 42.00 45.25 14.01
N VAL A 7 41.07 45.55 13.09
CA VAL A 7 39.74 44.91 13.08
C VAL A 7 39.87 43.63 12.27
N GLY A 8 39.85 42.50 12.96
CA GLY A 8 39.80 41.19 12.33
C GLY A 8 38.37 40.89 11.88
N ALA A 9 38.15 40.83 10.59
CA ALA A 9 36.89 40.35 10.03
C ALA A 9 36.82 38.80 10.10
N LEU A 10 36.01 38.28 11.00
CA LEU A 10 35.63 36.87 10.99
C LEU A 10 34.63 36.65 9.82
N ALA A 11 35.11 36.08 8.74
CA ALA A 11 34.24 35.57 7.68
C ALA A 11 33.63 34.24 8.15
N ALA A 12 32.35 34.26 8.54
CA ALA A 12 31.57 33.04 8.81
C ALA A 12 31.28 32.37 7.46
N LEU A 13 31.94 31.26 7.17
CA LEU A 13 31.59 30.37 6.08
C LEU A 13 30.26 29.68 6.42
N PHE A 14 29.15 30.17 5.89
CA PHE A 14 27.91 29.41 5.83
C PHE A 14 28.07 28.37 4.72
N ALA A 15 28.37 27.12 5.09
CA ALA A 15 28.26 26.01 4.22
C ALA A 15 26.74 25.78 3.92
N PHE A 16 26.25 26.24 2.77
CA PHE A 16 24.96 25.82 2.26
C PHE A 16 25.08 24.33 1.90
N VAL A 17 24.63 23.46 2.77
CA VAL A 17 24.33 22.08 2.39
C VAL A 17 23.12 22.19 1.48
N GLN A 18 23.35 22.12 0.17
CA GLN A 18 22.28 21.86 -0.78
C GLN A 18 21.74 20.45 -0.48
N VAL A 19 20.63 20.38 0.23
CA VAL A 19 19.85 19.15 0.31
C VAL A 19 19.37 18.87 -1.11
N GLN A 20 20.04 17.96 -1.78
CA GLN A 20 19.63 17.49 -3.11
C GLN A 20 18.22 16.92 -2.95
N ALA A 21 17.24 17.50 -3.66
CA ALA A 21 15.88 17.02 -3.59
C ALA A 21 15.85 15.51 -3.94
N TYR A 22 15.33 14.69 -3.04
CA TYR A 22 15.19 13.26 -3.28
C TYR A 22 14.23 13.04 -4.45
N GLU A 23 14.75 12.55 -5.56
CA GLU A 23 13.92 12.25 -6.74
C GLU A 23 13.29 10.87 -6.57
N LEU A 24 11.96 10.85 -6.49
CA LEU A 24 11.21 9.59 -6.44
C LEU A 24 11.38 8.82 -7.75
N VAL A 25 11.50 7.49 -7.65
CA VAL A 25 11.49 6.61 -8.82
C VAL A 25 10.21 6.82 -9.62
N LYS A 26 10.35 6.90 -10.96
CA LYS A 26 9.21 7.01 -11.87
C LYS A 26 8.75 5.60 -12.26
N PRO A 27 7.43 5.41 -12.47
CA PRO A 27 6.94 4.14 -13.00
C PRO A 27 7.45 3.89 -14.41
N ASP A 28 7.71 2.63 -14.75
CA ASP A 28 8.01 2.21 -16.12
C ASP A 28 6.76 2.29 -17.00
N MET A 29 5.57 2.06 -16.39
CA MET A 29 4.28 2.15 -17.05
C MET A 29 3.23 2.69 -16.09
N THR A 30 2.35 3.57 -16.59
CA THR A 30 1.10 3.99 -15.91
C THR A 30 -0.07 3.58 -16.80
N LEU A 31 -0.99 2.80 -16.26
CA LEU A 31 -2.11 2.23 -17.01
C LEU A 31 -3.43 2.52 -16.31
N LYS A 32 -4.39 3.08 -17.04
CA LYS A 32 -5.77 3.22 -16.55
C LYS A 32 -6.40 1.84 -16.40
N LEU A 33 -6.97 1.56 -15.23
CA LEU A 33 -7.72 0.31 -15.02
C LEU A 33 -9.00 0.25 -15.86
N TYR A 34 -9.57 1.42 -16.21
CA TYR A 34 -10.83 1.52 -16.95
C TYR A 34 -10.71 2.54 -18.10
N PRO A 35 -9.95 2.20 -19.17
CA PRO A 35 -9.82 3.09 -20.31
C PRO A 35 -11.20 3.34 -20.95
N LYS A 36 -11.55 4.61 -21.17
CA LYS A 36 -12.81 5.07 -21.81
C LYS A 36 -14.12 4.78 -21.05
N GLY A 37 -14.07 4.59 -19.71
CA GLY A 37 -15.29 4.37 -18.93
C GLY A 37 -15.99 3.03 -19.23
N GLN A 38 -15.33 2.11 -19.92
CA GLN A 38 -15.86 0.78 -20.23
C GLN A 38 -15.16 -0.27 -19.38
N GLY A 39 -15.85 -1.41 -19.18
CA GLY A 39 -15.21 -2.59 -18.60
C GLY A 39 -13.92 -2.89 -19.35
N VAL A 40 -12.86 -3.23 -18.61
CA VAL A 40 -11.50 -3.23 -19.12
C VAL A 40 -11.29 -4.38 -20.08
N ASP A 41 -10.98 -4.06 -21.32
CA ASP A 41 -10.12 -4.93 -22.10
C ASP A 41 -8.68 -4.59 -21.71
N LEU A 42 -8.13 -5.32 -20.74
CA LEU A 42 -6.72 -5.21 -20.36
C LEU A 42 -5.80 -5.87 -21.39
N GLY A 43 -6.34 -6.27 -22.56
CA GLY A 43 -5.61 -7.09 -23.52
C GLY A 43 -5.37 -8.52 -23.01
N ILE A 44 -6.00 -8.91 -21.91
CA ILE A 44 -5.87 -10.24 -21.32
C ILE A 44 -6.80 -11.19 -22.08
N VAL A 45 -6.23 -12.21 -22.71
CA VAL A 45 -6.97 -13.29 -23.34
C VAL A 45 -6.73 -14.57 -22.54
N GLU A 46 -7.76 -15.08 -21.86
CA GLU A 46 -7.74 -16.40 -21.24
C GLU A 46 -8.61 -17.36 -22.07
N ASN A 47 -8.05 -18.51 -22.39
CA ASN A 47 -8.74 -19.55 -23.20
C ASN A 47 -9.32 -19.04 -24.54
N GLY A 48 -8.65 -18.08 -25.19
CA GLY A 48 -9.08 -17.49 -26.45
C GLY A 48 -10.21 -16.45 -26.32
N GLN A 49 -10.61 -16.08 -25.11
CA GLN A 49 -11.61 -15.04 -24.87
C GLN A 49 -10.96 -13.85 -24.14
N ALA A 50 -11.24 -12.64 -24.64
CA ALA A 50 -10.85 -11.42 -23.92
C ALA A 50 -11.57 -11.38 -22.56
N ILE A 51 -10.80 -11.23 -21.48
CA ILE A 51 -11.38 -11.03 -20.16
C ILE A 51 -11.88 -9.58 -20.10
N THR A 52 -13.18 -9.44 -20.16
CA THR A 52 -13.88 -8.21 -19.83
C THR A 52 -14.09 -8.16 -18.32
N LEU A 53 -13.36 -7.30 -17.66
CA LEU A 53 -13.60 -7.03 -16.24
C LEU A 53 -14.87 -6.19 -16.14
N GLY A 54 -15.99 -6.81 -15.99
CA GLY A 54 -17.36 -6.34 -15.79
C GLY A 54 -17.68 -4.83 -15.91
N PRO A 55 -18.93 -4.41 -15.95
CA PRO A 55 -19.30 -3.01 -16.09
C PRO A 55 -18.76 -2.20 -14.92
N ILE A 56 -18.29 -1.00 -15.23
CA ILE A 56 -17.88 -0.02 -14.21
C ILE A 56 -19.16 0.44 -13.50
N GLU A 57 -19.22 0.19 -12.19
CA GLU A 57 -20.22 0.86 -11.37
C GLU A 57 -19.66 2.24 -11.01
N PRO A 58 -20.35 3.36 -11.33
CA PRO A 58 -19.89 4.69 -10.97
C PRO A 58 -19.87 4.84 -9.43
N ASN A 59 -18.86 5.51 -8.90
CA ASN A 59 -18.79 5.84 -7.47
C ASN A 59 -19.39 7.23 -7.15
N GLY A 60 -20.00 7.88 -8.12
CA GLY A 60 -20.59 9.22 -7.97
C GLY A 60 -19.57 10.37 -7.92
N LEU A 61 -18.26 10.09 -8.03
CA LEU A 61 -17.22 11.10 -8.16
C LEU A 61 -17.05 11.48 -9.63
N SER A 62 -16.80 12.76 -9.89
CA SER A 62 -16.62 13.31 -11.23
C SER A 62 -15.43 14.28 -11.27
N GLY A 63 -14.90 14.51 -12.47
CA GLY A 63 -13.76 15.38 -12.69
C GLY A 63 -12.41 14.64 -12.53
N ALA A 64 -11.33 15.40 -12.72
CA ALA A 64 -9.98 14.85 -12.65
C ALA A 64 -9.59 14.46 -11.22
N ASN A 65 -8.67 13.50 -11.10
CA ASN A 65 -8.01 13.19 -9.87
C ASN A 65 -7.31 14.44 -9.31
N THR A 66 -7.34 14.62 -8.00
CA THR A 66 -6.65 15.71 -7.30
C THR A 66 -5.34 15.24 -6.73
N VAL A 67 -4.31 16.08 -6.75
CA VAL A 67 -3.01 15.78 -6.11
C VAL A 67 -2.69 16.93 -5.16
N ASN A 68 -2.41 16.62 -3.90
CA ASN A 68 -2.01 17.61 -2.91
C ASN A 68 -0.48 17.73 -2.77
N ASP A 69 0.00 18.71 -1.99
CA ASP A 69 1.43 18.99 -1.79
C ASP A 69 2.24 17.82 -1.20
N ARG A 70 1.57 16.83 -0.61
CA ARG A 70 2.20 15.61 -0.07
C ARG A 70 2.24 14.47 -1.10
N GLY A 71 1.74 14.70 -2.31
CA GLY A 71 1.62 13.68 -3.34
C GLY A 71 0.53 12.64 -3.06
N ASN A 72 -0.50 13.01 -2.26
CA ASN A 72 -1.68 12.17 -2.10
C ASN A 72 -2.65 12.43 -3.26
N VAL A 73 -3.20 11.35 -3.82
CA VAL A 73 -4.14 11.39 -4.93
C VAL A 73 -5.55 11.12 -4.41
N GLY A 74 -6.44 12.08 -4.63
CA GLY A 74 -7.85 12.01 -4.24
C GLY A 74 -8.80 12.14 -5.43
N ASN A 75 -10.10 12.13 -5.16
CA ASN A 75 -11.17 12.20 -6.17
C ASN A 75 -11.05 11.13 -7.26
N ILE A 76 -10.54 9.93 -6.92
CA ILE A 76 -10.36 8.87 -7.90
C ILE A 76 -11.71 8.23 -8.19
N GLY A 77 -12.25 8.57 -9.36
CA GLY A 77 -13.44 8.00 -9.97
C GLY A 77 -13.08 6.99 -11.04
N ASP A 78 -13.58 7.21 -12.27
CA ASP A 78 -13.30 6.33 -13.40
C ASP A 78 -11.82 6.35 -13.86
N ASP A 79 -11.04 7.31 -13.35
CA ASP A 79 -9.60 7.45 -13.62
C ASP A 79 -8.71 6.67 -12.65
N ALA A 80 -9.19 5.55 -12.08
CA ALA A 80 -8.34 4.60 -11.37
C ALA A 80 -7.24 4.05 -12.29
N TYR A 81 -6.02 3.96 -11.76
CA TYR A 81 -4.86 3.51 -12.54
C TYR A 81 -3.86 2.73 -11.70
N ILE A 82 -2.96 2.05 -12.38
CA ILE A 82 -1.83 1.35 -11.76
C ILE A 82 -0.52 1.92 -12.29
N ASP A 83 0.44 2.07 -11.39
CA ASP A 83 1.82 2.39 -11.69
C ASP A 83 2.69 1.14 -11.53
N ILE A 84 3.35 0.73 -12.59
CA ILE A 84 4.20 -0.47 -12.64
C ILE A 84 5.67 -0.06 -12.60
N TYR A 85 6.43 -0.73 -11.74
CA TYR A 85 7.86 -0.53 -11.56
C TYR A 85 8.58 -1.88 -11.70
N ILE A 86 9.42 -2.02 -12.72
CA ILE A 86 10.14 -3.25 -13.03
C ILE A 86 11.63 -3.06 -12.73
N PRO A 87 12.22 -3.81 -11.79
CA PRO A 87 13.64 -3.71 -11.51
C PRO A 87 14.47 -4.24 -12.69
N LYS A 88 15.66 -3.65 -12.93
CA LYS A 88 16.59 -4.11 -13.99
C LYS A 88 16.87 -5.62 -13.92
N LYS A 89 16.84 -6.20 -12.74
CA LYS A 89 16.98 -7.64 -12.49
C LYS A 89 15.92 -8.06 -11.47
N CYS A 90 14.85 -8.67 -11.95
CA CYS A 90 13.79 -9.18 -11.09
C CYS A 90 14.28 -10.40 -10.29
N ASN A 91 13.95 -10.46 -9.00
CA ASN A 91 14.31 -11.56 -8.12
C ASN A 91 13.24 -12.68 -8.07
N GLY A 92 12.19 -12.56 -8.89
CA GLY A 92 11.04 -13.48 -8.92
C GLY A 92 9.82 -13.00 -8.13
N GLN A 93 9.92 -11.90 -7.38
CA GLN A 93 8.81 -11.38 -6.58
C GLN A 93 8.24 -10.09 -7.19
N MET A 94 6.93 -9.92 -7.01
CA MET A 94 6.21 -8.67 -7.23
C MET A 94 5.29 -8.38 -6.04
N ILE A 95 5.04 -7.10 -5.79
CA ILE A 95 4.12 -6.66 -4.75
C ILE A 95 3.09 -5.70 -5.35
N VAL A 96 1.81 -6.04 -5.20
CA VAL A 96 0.68 -5.12 -5.45
C VAL A 96 0.52 -4.27 -4.19
N VAL A 97 0.68 -2.95 -4.33
CA VAL A 97 0.69 -1.99 -3.21
C VAL A 97 -0.62 -1.22 -3.17
N CYS A 98 -1.25 -1.21 -2.00
CA CYS A 98 -2.47 -0.47 -1.70
C CYS A 98 -2.13 0.68 -0.72
N PRO A 99 -1.94 1.92 -1.19
CA PRO A 99 -1.67 3.05 -0.32
C PRO A 99 -2.84 3.34 0.63
N GLY A 100 -2.56 3.87 1.82
CA GLY A 100 -3.57 4.35 2.76
C GLY A 100 -4.15 5.70 2.36
N GLY A 101 -4.93 6.28 3.27
CA GLY A 101 -5.61 7.58 3.07
C GLY A 101 -7.09 7.54 3.45
N GLY A 102 -7.48 6.63 4.34
CA GLY A 102 -8.83 6.56 4.91
C GLY A 102 -9.94 6.25 3.90
N TYR A 103 -9.63 5.70 2.73
CA TYR A 103 -10.54 5.58 1.58
C TYR A 103 -11.07 6.93 1.06
N SER A 104 -10.41 8.04 1.36
CA SER A 104 -10.70 9.37 0.82
C SER A 104 -9.64 9.84 -0.18
N ASN A 105 -8.46 9.28 -0.10
CA ASN A 105 -7.34 9.48 -1.02
C ASN A 105 -6.36 8.31 -0.96
N CYS A 106 -5.37 8.29 -1.85
CA CYS A 106 -4.22 7.39 -1.82
C CYS A 106 -2.95 8.17 -1.47
N SER A 107 -2.23 7.75 -0.45
CA SER A 107 -0.91 8.27 -0.06
C SER A 107 0.17 7.82 -1.05
N ALA A 108 0.04 8.23 -2.33
CA ALA A 108 0.77 7.67 -3.46
C ALA A 108 2.29 7.88 -3.37
N ALA A 109 2.73 9.00 -2.79
CA ALA A 109 4.17 9.24 -2.63
C ALA A 109 4.77 8.41 -1.48
N ASN A 110 4.20 8.49 -0.26
CA ASN A 110 4.75 7.84 0.92
C ASN A 110 4.59 6.32 0.90
N GLU A 111 3.41 5.85 0.51
CA GLU A 111 2.99 4.45 0.58
C GLU A 111 2.87 3.82 -0.82
N GLY A 112 3.37 4.50 -1.84
CA GLY A 112 3.46 4.04 -3.23
C GLY A 112 4.86 4.17 -3.78
N SER A 113 5.26 5.36 -4.31
CA SER A 113 6.55 5.54 -5.00
C SER A 113 7.78 5.28 -4.12
N ARG A 114 7.74 5.61 -2.81
CA ARG A 114 8.84 5.28 -1.88
C ARG A 114 8.94 3.78 -1.62
N VAL A 115 7.80 3.08 -1.57
CA VAL A 115 7.77 1.61 -1.51
C VAL A 115 8.41 1.03 -2.76
N ALA A 116 8.02 1.53 -3.94
CA ALA A 116 8.58 1.08 -5.22
C ALA A 116 10.09 1.30 -5.30
N ASP A 117 10.59 2.46 -4.83
CA ASP A 117 12.04 2.74 -4.78
C ASP A 117 12.79 1.71 -3.90
N TRP A 118 12.28 1.41 -2.71
CA TRP A 118 12.89 0.44 -1.81
C TRP A 118 12.83 -0.99 -2.36
N CYS A 119 11.71 -1.38 -2.95
CA CYS A 119 11.48 -2.71 -3.51
C CYS A 119 12.33 -2.97 -4.75
N THR A 120 12.35 -2.02 -5.71
CA THR A 120 13.10 -2.18 -6.97
C THR A 120 14.60 -2.27 -6.76
N LYS A 121 15.15 -1.56 -5.76
CA LYS A 121 16.55 -1.71 -5.32
C LYS A 121 16.87 -3.11 -4.79
N ARG A 122 15.86 -3.89 -4.39
CA ARG A 122 15.97 -5.29 -3.95
C ARG A 122 15.60 -6.31 -5.03
N GLY A 123 15.33 -5.84 -6.25
CA GLY A 123 14.91 -6.68 -7.35
C GLY A 123 13.45 -7.12 -7.29
N ILE A 124 12.62 -6.49 -6.47
CA ILE A 124 11.19 -6.78 -6.35
C ILE A 124 10.43 -5.83 -7.27
N ALA A 125 9.62 -6.36 -8.19
CA ALA A 125 8.72 -5.57 -9.01
C ALA A 125 7.54 -5.03 -8.17
N VAL A 126 6.97 -3.90 -8.58
CA VAL A 126 5.88 -3.26 -7.83
C VAL A 126 4.76 -2.82 -8.76
N CYS A 127 3.53 -3.02 -8.32
CA CYS A 127 2.33 -2.43 -8.90
C CYS A 127 1.63 -1.59 -7.84
N VAL A 128 1.69 -0.27 -7.93
CA VAL A 128 0.96 0.63 -7.03
C VAL A 128 -0.45 0.85 -7.58
N VAL A 129 -1.47 0.54 -6.79
CA VAL A 129 -2.87 0.69 -7.23
C VAL A 129 -3.44 2.00 -6.70
N LEU A 130 -3.74 2.94 -7.59
CA LEU A 130 -4.48 4.15 -7.28
C LEU A 130 -5.97 3.83 -7.48
N TYR A 131 -6.53 3.14 -6.50
CA TYR A 131 -7.87 2.57 -6.53
C TYR A 131 -8.96 3.64 -6.41
N ARG A 132 -10.15 3.36 -6.96
CA ARG A 132 -11.32 4.24 -6.84
C ARG A 132 -11.68 4.48 -5.38
N MET A 133 -11.96 5.74 -5.07
CA MET A 133 -12.55 6.06 -3.77
C MET A 133 -13.95 5.42 -3.69
N PRO A 134 -14.26 4.69 -2.61
CA PRO A 134 -15.50 3.93 -2.55
C PRO A 134 -16.75 4.81 -2.52
N ASN A 135 -16.72 5.94 -1.83
CA ASN A 135 -17.88 6.83 -1.66
C ASN A 135 -19.18 6.05 -1.33
N GLY A 136 -19.07 5.04 -0.45
CA GLY A 136 -20.15 4.12 -0.09
C GLY A 136 -20.30 2.89 -1.00
N HIS A 137 -19.63 2.84 -2.16
CA HIS A 137 -19.63 1.68 -3.06
C HIS A 137 -18.52 0.70 -2.67
N CYS A 138 -18.72 0.00 -1.59
CA CYS A 138 -17.71 -0.78 -0.85
C CYS A 138 -16.96 -1.85 -1.65
N LYS A 139 -17.50 -2.31 -2.77
CA LYS A 139 -16.89 -3.35 -3.60
C LYS A 139 -15.84 -2.81 -4.58
N LEU A 140 -15.85 -1.50 -4.88
CA LEU A 140 -15.04 -0.94 -5.95
C LEU A 140 -13.53 -1.00 -5.67
N PRO A 141 -13.01 -0.61 -4.50
CA PRO A 141 -11.57 -0.69 -4.25
C PRO A 141 -11.02 -2.11 -4.37
N LEU A 142 -11.74 -3.11 -3.84
CA LEU A 142 -11.32 -4.50 -3.93
C LEU A 142 -11.32 -5.01 -5.38
N ARG A 143 -12.32 -4.63 -6.17
CA ARG A 143 -12.37 -4.97 -7.60
C ARG A 143 -11.15 -4.41 -8.34
N ASP A 144 -10.75 -3.16 -8.04
CA ASP A 144 -9.58 -2.53 -8.66
C ASP A 144 -8.29 -3.29 -8.34
N VAL A 145 -8.12 -3.71 -7.09
CA VAL A 145 -6.96 -4.52 -6.68
C VAL A 145 -6.99 -5.91 -7.33
N GLN A 146 -8.14 -6.56 -7.39
CA GLN A 146 -8.28 -7.86 -8.07
C GLN A 146 -7.96 -7.75 -9.57
N ASN A 147 -8.35 -6.65 -10.21
CA ASN A 147 -8.00 -6.36 -11.60
C ASN A 147 -6.50 -6.10 -11.79
N ALA A 148 -5.88 -5.40 -10.85
CA ALA A 148 -4.42 -5.24 -10.84
C ALA A 148 -3.71 -6.59 -10.70
N PHE A 149 -4.20 -7.50 -9.84
CA PHE A 149 -3.67 -8.87 -9.75
C PHE A 149 -3.78 -9.63 -11.08
N ARG A 150 -4.93 -9.59 -11.74
CA ARG A 150 -5.13 -10.24 -13.05
C ARG A 150 -4.13 -9.72 -14.08
N TYR A 151 -3.98 -8.40 -14.17
CA TYR A 151 -3.00 -7.77 -15.05
C TYR A 151 -1.57 -8.24 -14.73
N CYS A 152 -1.15 -8.15 -13.47
CA CYS A 152 0.18 -8.54 -13.04
C CYS A 152 0.46 -10.04 -13.26
N ARG A 153 -0.50 -10.93 -12.98
CA ARG A 153 -0.37 -12.38 -13.23
C ARG A 153 -0.22 -12.68 -14.72
N HIS A 154 -0.96 -11.98 -15.58
CA HIS A 154 -0.85 -12.15 -17.04
C HIS A 154 0.54 -11.81 -17.57
N HIS A 155 1.14 -10.72 -17.08
CA HIS A 155 2.45 -10.26 -17.49
C HIS A 155 3.62 -10.82 -16.66
N ALA A 156 3.35 -11.66 -15.66
CA ALA A 156 4.36 -12.13 -14.71
C ALA A 156 5.58 -12.79 -15.36
N SER A 157 5.35 -13.63 -16.37
CA SER A 157 6.42 -14.33 -17.09
C SER A 157 7.33 -13.37 -17.87
N GLU A 158 6.77 -12.34 -18.48
CA GLU A 158 7.50 -11.29 -19.22
C GLU A 158 8.46 -10.55 -18.29
N TRP A 159 8.04 -10.30 -17.05
CA TRP A 159 8.82 -9.56 -16.05
C TRP A 159 9.71 -10.45 -15.19
N GLY A 160 9.73 -11.76 -15.43
CA GLY A 160 10.46 -12.72 -14.60
C GLY A 160 9.90 -12.89 -13.20
N VAL A 161 8.61 -12.59 -13.01
CA VAL A 161 7.88 -12.71 -11.74
C VAL A 161 7.30 -14.11 -11.63
N LYS A 162 7.40 -14.71 -10.43
CA LYS A 162 6.87 -16.03 -10.09
C LYS A 162 5.90 -15.99 -8.90
N GLN A 163 6.01 -14.96 -8.07
CA GLN A 163 5.24 -14.78 -6.85
C GLN A 163 4.75 -13.35 -6.75
N ILE A 164 3.45 -13.13 -6.51
CA ILE A 164 2.83 -11.81 -6.38
C ILE A 164 2.14 -11.71 -5.02
N GLY A 165 2.70 -10.89 -4.14
CA GLY A 165 2.08 -10.55 -2.86
C GLY A 165 1.29 -9.26 -2.90
N VAL A 166 0.62 -8.96 -1.78
CA VAL A 166 -0.02 -7.66 -1.54
C VAL A 166 0.64 -6.94 -0.38
N MET A 167 0.76 -5.63 -0.46
CA MET A 167 1.19 -4.76 0.65
C MET A 167 0.18 -3.62 0.80
N GLY A 168 -0.24 -3.34 2.03
CA GLY A 168 -1.17 -2.24 2.26
C GLY A 168 -0.93 -1.51 3.58
N PHE A 169 -1.34 -0.24 3.60
CA PHE A 169 -1.08 0.71 4.67
C PHE A 169 -2.40 1.31 5.17
N SER A 170 -2.64 1.35 6.48
CA SER A 170 -3.82 2.02 7.04
C SER A 170 -5.13 1.49 6.41
N ALA A 171 -5.94 2.34 5.79
CA ALA A 171 -7.10 1.94 5.00
C ALA A 171 -6.72 1.07 3.77
N GLY A 172 -5.57 1.31 3.14
CA GLY A 172 -4.99 0.41 2.13
C GLY A 172 -4.56 -0.93 2.72
N GLY A 173 -4.23 -0.97 4.01
CA GLY A 173 -4.03 -2.21 4.77
C GLY A 173 -5.32 -3.01 4.92
N HIS A 174 -6.46 -2.33 5.14
CA HIS A 174 -7.78 -2.95 5.08
C HIS A 174 -8.06 -3.52 3.69
N LEU A 175 -7.72 -2.79 2.63
CA LEU A 175 -7.89 -3.23 1.26
C LEU A 175 -6.99 -4.43 0.92
N ALA A 176 -5.75 -4.44 1.37
CA ALA A 176 -4.83 -5.57 1.21
C ALA A 176 -5.29 -6.81 2.00
N ALA A 177 -5.79 -6.62 3.22
CA ALA A 177 -6.42 -7.69 3.99
C ALA A 177 -7.71 -8.21 3.32
N SER A 178 -8.50 -7.31 2.70
CA SER A 178 -9.65 -7.71 1.88
C SER A 178 -9.22 -8.56 0.68
N ALA A 179 -8.17 -8.16 -0.04
CA ALA A 179 -7.62 -8.97 -1.15
C ALA A 179 -7.12 -10.34 -0.67
N SER A 180 -6.65 -10.43 0.57
CA SER A 180 -6.12 -11.66 1.18
C SER A 180 -7.19 -12.61 1.70
N THR A 181 -8.42 -12.12 1.95
CA THR A 181 -9.49 -12.91 2.57
C THR A 181 -10.75 -13.03 1.71
N LEU A 182 -10.95 -12.11 0.76
CA LEU A 182 -12.13 -12.01 -0.11
C LEU A 182 -11.77 -12.15 -1.60
N PHE A 183 -10.69 -12.87 -1.89
CA PHE A 183 -10.34 -13.22 -3.27
C PHE A 183 -11.43 -14.11 -3.89
N VAL A 184 -11.57 -14.08 -5.23
CA VAL A 184 -12.61 -14.82 -5.93
C VAL A 184 -12.09 -16.07 -6.63
N ASP A 185 -10.78 -16.13 -6.88
CA ASP A 185 -10.09 -17.24 -7.53
C ASP A 185 -8.60 -17.23 -7.22
N ASP A 186 -7.84 -18.21 -7.70
CA ASP A 186 -6.40 -18.32 -7.48
C ASP A 186 -5.60 -17.19 -8.14
N VAL A 187 -6.12 -16.60 -9.23
CA VAL A 187 -5.45 -15.48 -9.92
C VAL A 187 -5.49 -14.22 -9.07
N THR A 188 -6.59 -13.97 -8.36
CA THR A 188 -6.79 -12.81 -7.49
C THR A 188 -6.30 -13.01 -6.06
N ARG A 189 -5.94 -14.25 -5.69
CA ARG A 189 -5.38 -14.57 -4.38
C ARG A 189 -3.91 -14.14 -4.32
N PRO A 190 -3.51 -13.30 -3.35
CA PRO A 190 -2.09 -13.00 -3.13
C PRO A 190 -1.31 -14.23 -2.66
N ASP A 191 -0.03 -14.34 -3.05
CA ASP A 191 0.83 -15.41 -2.57
C ASP A 191 1.32 -15.16 -1.13
N PHE A 192 1.38 -13.89 -0.72
CA PHE A 192 1.70 -13.45 0.63
C PHE A 192 1.13 -12.04 0.89
N SER A 193 1.09 -11.63 2.16
CA SER A 193 0.57 -10.32 2.56
C SER A 193 1.50 -9.57 3.50
N VAL A 194 1.63 -8.27 3.29
CA VAL A 194 2.34 -7.33 4.17
C VAL A 194 1.35 -6.24 4.59
N LEU A 195 1.00 -6.21 5.86
CA LEU A 195 0.02 -5.28 6.42
C LEU A 195 0.72 -4.30 7.37
N ILE A 196 0.72 -3.02 7.02
CA ILE A 196 1.45 -1.99 7.76
C ILE A 196 0.43 -1.06 8.42
N TYR A 197 0.40 -1.02 9.75
CA TYR A 197 -0.59 -0.34 10.59
C TYR A 197 -2.02 -0.41 10.02
N PRO A 198 -2.49 -1.62 9.64
CA PRO A 198 -3.73 -1.76 8.89
C PRO A 198 -4.96 -1.45 9.73
N VAL A 199 -5.96 -0.81 9.12
CA VAL A 199 -7.33 -0.94 9.61
C VAL A 199 -7.78 -2.36 9.30
N ILE A 200 -8.42 -3.04 10.24
CA ILE A 200 -8.91 -4.41 10.10
C ILE A 200 -10.38 -4.52 10.51
N THR A 201 -10.68 -4.11 11.75
CA THR A 201 -12.04 -4.20 12.27
C THR A 201 -12.87 -2.97 11.91
N PHE A 202 -14.16 -3.20 11.66
CA PHE A 202 -15.17 -2.13 11.58
C PHE A 202 -16.10 -2.11 12.80
N GLU A 203 -15.76 -2.90 13.81
CA GLU A 203 -16.43 -2.92 15.11
C GLU A 203 -16.00 -1.73 16.00
N GLU A 204 -15.95 -1.90 17.30
CA GLU A 204 -15.73 -0.82 18.27
C GLU A 204 -14.40 -0.07 18.13
N LEU A 205 -13.30 -0.78 17.85
CA LEU A 205 -11.95 -0.21 17.76
C LEU A 205 -11.55 0.22 16.34
N THR A 206 -12.54 0.49 15.49
CA THR A 206 -12.32 0.89 14.10
C THR A 206 -11.75 2.30 13.95
N HIS A 207 -11.05 2.54 12.86
CA HIS A 207 -10.84 3.90 12.36
C HIS A 207 -12.14 4.38 11.69
N GLY A 208 -12.90 5.24 12.39
CA GLY A 208 -14.25 5.65 11.98
C GLY A 208 -14.35 6.23 10.57
N GLY A 209 -13.37 7.06 10.16
CA GLY A 209 -13.34 7.63 8.81
C GLY A 209 -13.24 6.57 7.71
N THR A 210 -12.38 5.57 7.88
CA THR A 210 -12.23 4.44 6.94
C THR A 210 -13.55 3.67 6.80
N ARG A 211 -14.20 3.35 7.92
CA ARG A 211 -15.49 2.65 7.90
C ARG A 211 -16.56 3.45 7.17
N VAL A 212 -16.72 4.73 7.51
CA VAL A 212 -17.73 5.60 6.89
C VAL A 212 -17.51 5.74 5.37
N ASN A 213 -16.27 5.92 4.95
CA ASN A 213 -15.95 6.09 3.53
C ASN A 213 -16.19 4.80 2.73
N LEU A 214 -15.95 3.61 3.33
CA LEU A 214 -16.15 2.35 2.63
C LEU A 214 -17.61 1.90 2.60
N ILE A 215 -18.27 1.84 3.77
CA ILE A 215 -19.60 1.23 3.92
C ILE A 215 -20.70 2.23 4.31
N GLY A 216 -20.39 3.52 4.23
CA GLY A 216 -21.34 4.59 4.52
C GLY A 216 -21.51 4.94 6.00
N PRO A 217 -22.24 6.04 6.32
CA PRO A 217 -22.37 6.55 7.67
C PRO A 217 -23.36 5.74 8.55
N LYS A 218 -24.21 4.92 7.94
CA LYS A 218 -25.21 4.07 8.63
C LYS A 218 -25.16 2.65 8.07
N PRO A 219 -24.03 1.93 8.26
CA PRO A 219 -23.89 0.59 7.71
C PRO A 219 -24.82 -0.39 8.42
N SER A 220 -25.22 -1.45 7.71
CA SER A 220 -25.91 -2.57 8.32
C SER A 220 -24.97 -3.35 9.26
N ARG A 221 -25.51 -4.07 10.24
CA ARG A 221 -24.70 -4.97 11.09
C ARG A 221 -23.98 -6.02 10.26
N ARG A 222 -24.61 -6.50 9.19
CA ARG A 222 -24.01 -7.45 8.25
C ARG A 222 -22.77 -6.86 7.58
N ASP A 223 -22.82 -5.61 7.10
CA ASP A 223 -21.69 -4.97 6.45
C ASP A 223 -20.55 -4.72 7.44
N VAL A 224 -20.85 -4.27 8.65
CA VAL A 224 -19.86 -4.11 9.72
C VAL A 224 -19.13 -5.43 9.97
N THR A 225 -19.86 -6.52 10.17
CA THR A 225 -19.29 -7.85 10.41
C THR A 225 -18.52 -8.38 9.20
N TYR A 226 -19.03 -8.16 7.99
CA TYR A 226 -18.42 -8.63 6.75
C TYR A 226 -17.09 -7.92 6.46
N TYR A 227 -17.01 -6.61 6.68
CA TYR A 227 -15.81 -5.81 6.47
C TYR A 227 -14.91 -5.71 7.72
N SER A 228 -15.22 -6.43 8.79
CA SER A 228 -14.28 -6.71 9.88
C SER A 228 -13.49 -7.96 9.52
N LEU A 229 -12.28 -7.74 8.97
CA LEU A 229 -11.57 -8.77 8.20
C LEU A 229 -10.97 -9.87 9.05
N GLU A 230 -10.84 -9.68 10.37
CA GLU A 230 -10.56 -10.75 11.32
C GLU A 230 -11.60 -11.87 11.28
N ASN A 231 -12.84 -11.56 10.84
CA ASN A 231 -13.91 -12.54 10.65
C ASN A 231 -13.85 -13.28 9.31
N GLN A 232 -13.03 -12.82 8.36
CA GLN A 232 -12.90 -13.38 7.02
C GLN A 232 -11.66 -14.26 6.86
N VAL A 233 -10.79 -14.31 7.88
CA VAL A 233 -9.61 -15.16 7.86
C VAL A 233 -10.01 -16.64 7.80
N SER A 234 -9.39 -17.37 6.91
CA SER A 234 -9.60 -18.81 6.70
C SER A 234 -8.26 -19.51 6.47
N ALA A 235 -8.24 -20.84 6.40
CA ALA A 235 -7.05 -21.60 6.06
C ALA A 235 -6.46 -21.26 4.67
N ASN A 236 -7.25 -20.63 3.79
CA ASN A 236 -6.79 -20.18 2.48
C ASN A 236 -6.21 -18.74 2.48
N THR A 237 -6.29 -18.03 3.60
CA THR A 237 -5.64 -16.74 3.76
C THR A 237 -4.12 -16.90 3.60
N PRO A 238 -3.44 -16.05 2.80
CA PRO A 238 -2.00 -16.18 2.61
C PRO A 238 -1.21 -15.88 3.87
N GLU A 239 0.00 -16.42 3.95
CA GLU A 239 0.96 -16.06 5.00
C GLU A 239 1.16 -14.54 5.07
N THR A 240 1.12 -13.98 6.28
CA THR A 240 1.04 -12.53 6.46
C THR A 240 2.03 -12.03 7.53
N ILE A 241 2.69 -10.90 7.25
CA ILE A 241 3.39 -10.11 8.25
C ILE A 241 2.62 -8.83 8.56
N LEU A 242 2.47 -8.52 9.85
CA LEU A 242 1.86 -7.29 10.36
C LEU A 242 2.93 -6.45 11.06
N LEU A 243 3.00 -5.16 10.74
CA LEU A 243 3.98 -4.21 11.27
C LEU A 243 3.26 -2.92 11.67
N LEU A 244 3.36 -2.51 12.94
CA LEU A 244 2.65 -1.35 13.48
C LEU A 244 3.40 -0.74 14.67
N SER A 245 2.92 0.41 15.16
CA SER A 245 3.44 1.07 16.37
C SER A 245 2.45 0.92 17.53
N ALA A 246 2.98 0.75 18.75
CA ALA A 246 2.18 0.64 19.95
C ALA A 246 1.43 1.92 20.33
N ASP A 247 2.01 3.07 19.94
CA ASP A 247 1.49 4.42 20.20
C ASP A 247 0.65 4.98 19.04
N ASP A 248 0.14 4.11 18.14
CA ASP A 248 -0.73 4.54 17.04
C ASP A 248 -2.06 5.08 17.57
N GLY A 249 -2.23 6.40 17.51
CA GLY A 249 -3.43 7.10 17.95
C GLY A 249 -4.55 7.19 16.90
N ALA A 250 -4.30 6.76 15.66
CA ALA A 250 -5.28 6.80 14.57
C ALA A 250 -5.93 5.43 14.34
N VAL A 251 -5.12 4.37 14.29
CA VAL A 251 -5.59 2.97 14.15
C VAL A 251 -5.14 2.18 15.36
N ASN A 252 -6.10 1.79 16.20
CA ASN A 252 -5.81 1.05 17.42
C ASN A 252 -5.04 -0.24 17.10
N PRO A 253 -3.92 -0.54 17.79
CA PRO A 253 -3.10 -1.74 17.61
C PRO A 253 -3.88 -3.07 17.66
N GLU A 254 -5.01 -3.10 18.38
CA GLU A 254 -5.88 -4.29 18.44
C GLU A 254 -6.42 -4.71 17.06
N ASN A 255 -6.47 -3.80 16.07
CA ASN A 255 -6.78 -4.19 14.69
C ASN A 255 -5.84 -5.28 14.19
N SER A 256 -4.54 -5.07 14.28
CA SER A 256 -3.52 -6.04 13.87
C SER A 256 -3.49 -7.27 14.77
N ILE A 257 -3.63 -7.08 16.08
CA ILE A 257 -3.63 -8.18 17.07
C ILE A 257 -4.81 -9.13 16.81
N ASN A 258 -6.00 -8.61 16.54
CA ASN A 258 -7.20 -9.41 16.25
C ASN A 258 -7.08 -10.20 14.94
N TYR A 259 -6.50 -9.59 13.89
CA TYR A 259 -6.23 -10.30 12.64
C TYR A 259 -5.20 -11.41 12.83
N TYR A 260 -4.11 -11.14 13.55
CA TYR A 260 -3.10 -12.17 13.87
C TYR A 260 -3.70 -13.32 14.69
N ARG A 261 -4.53 -13.03 15.71
CA ARG A 261 -5.24 -14.06 16.47
C ARG A 261 -6.17 -14.90 15.59
N ALA A 262 -6.84 -14.28 14.61
CA ALA A 262 -7.67 -15.00 13.65
C ALA A 262 -6.84 -15.92 12.76
N MET A 263 -5.67 -15.46 12.28
CA MET A 263 -4.72 -16.28 11.54
C MET A 263 -4.29 -17.50 12.35
N GLN A 264 -3.92 -17.32 13.62
CA GLN A 264 -3.51 -18.43 14.50
C GLN A 264 -4.62 -19.47 14.66
N ARG A 265 -5.88 -19.02 14.84
CA ARG A 265 -7.05 -19.94 14.92
C ARG A 265 -7.27 -20.74 13.65
N CYS A 266 -6.94 -20.18 12.48
CA CYS A 266 -7.09 -20.83 11.17
C CYS A 266 -5.84 -21.58 10.71
N GLY A 267 -4.77 -21.64 11.53
CA GLY A 267 -3.52 -22.31 11.18
C GLY A 267 -2.72 -21.59 10.07
N VAL A 268 -2.96 -20.32 9.85
CA VAL A 268 -2.25 -19.51 8.85
C VAL A 268 -0.94 -18.99 9.46
N PRO A 269 0.23 -19.26 8.84
CA PRO A 269 1.50 -18.72 9.30
C PRO A 269 1.53 -17.19 9.25
N GLY A 270 2.20 -16.56 10.21
CA GLY A 270 2.36 -15.11 10.19
C GLY A 270 3.28 -14.58 11.28
N GLU A 271 3.72 -13.35 11.09
CA GLU A 271 4.52 -12.59 12.05
C GLU A 271 3.78 -11.30 12.43
N LEU A 272 3.88 -10.91 13.71
CA LEU A 272 3.36 -9.65 14.24
C LEU A 272 4.50 -8.90 14.93
N HIS A 273 4.82 -7.70 14.44
CA HIS A 273 5.85 -6.83 14.99
C HIS A 273 5.24 -5.49 15.42
N ILE A 274 5.40 -5.16 16.70
CA ILE A 274 4.88 -3.93 17.29
C ILE A 274 6.08 -3.09 17.75
N PHE A 275 6.34 -1.99 17.05
CA PHE A 275 7.35 -1.01 17.43
C PHE A 275 6.84 -0.19 18.61
N THR A 276 7.72 0.21 19.52
CA THR A 276 7.33 0.92 20.75
C THR A 276 6.75 2.30 20.49
N SER A 277 7.19 2.96 19.41
CA SER A 277 6.74 4.29 18.99
C SER A 277 6.79 4.46 17.48
N GLY A 278 6.16 5.52 16.97
CA GLY A 278 6.12 5.85 15.55
C GLY A 278 4.78 6.46 15.16
N GLY A 279 3.77 6.30 15.99
CA GLY A 279 2.40 6.74 15.70
C GLY A 279 1.86 6.08 14.42
N HIS A 280 1.12 6.84 13.63
CA HIS A 280 0.50 6.38 12.39
C HIS A 280 1.11 7.01 11.14
N GLY A 281 1.07 6.29 10.01
CA GLY A 281 1.38 6.88 8.70
C GLY A 281 2.88 7.09 8.41
N TRP A 282 3.77 6.41 9.15
CA TRP A 282 5.22 6.52 8.92
C TRP A 282 5.68 5.91 7.58
N GLY A 283 4.96 4.97 7.00
CA GLY A 283 5.20 4.37 5.69
C GLY A 283 6.66 4.08 5.38
N PHE A 284 7.11 4.46 4.20
CA PHE A 284 8.51 4.36 3.77
C PHE A 284 9.25 5.72 3.80
N THR A 285 8.75 6.68 4.59
CA THR A 285 9.47 7.94 4.80
C THR A 285 10.72 7.73 5.65
N THR A 286 11.81 8.36 5.24
CA THR A 286 13.08 8.44 5.98
C THR A 286 13.51 9.90 6.03
N VAL A 287 14.47 10.23 6.90
CA VAL A 287 15.07 11.57 6.91
C VAL A 287 15.64 11.93 5.54
N GLU A 288 16.26 10.96 4.85
CA GLU A 288 16.86 11.16 3.53
C GLU A 288 15.82 11.52 2.46
N ASN A 289 14.68 10.82 2.43
CA ASN A 289 13.70 10.94 1.33
C ASN A 289 12.56 11.92 1.62
N SER A 290 12.41 12.42 2.85
CA SER A 290 11.30 13.31 3.22
C SER A 290 11.65 14.36 4.30
N GLY A 291 12.89 14.37 4.80
CA GLY A 291 13.30 15.24 5.89
C GLY A 291 12.78 14.84 7.28
N ARG A 292 12.04 13.75 7.39
CA ARG A 292 11.50 13.23 8.66
C ARG A 292 11.34 11.72 8.63
N ASP A 293 11.37 11.09 9.79
CA ASP A 293 11.12 9.67 9.97
C ASP A 293 10.25 9.45 11.21
N GLY A 294 9.06 8.88 11.03
CA GLY A 294 8.13 8.59 12.13
C GLY A 294 8.61 7.44 13.03
N LEU A 295 9.40 6.48 12.51
CA LEU A 295 9.95 5.37 13.29
C LEU A 295 11.28 5.69 13.98
N GLY A 296 11.96 6.80 13.60
CA GLY A 296 13.23 7.17 14.18
C GLY A 296 14.24 6.01 14.19
N ASP A 297 14.82 5.70 15.34
CA ASP A 297 15.85 4.66 15.50
C ASP A 297 15.35 3.24 15.13
N GLN A 298 14.04 3.00 15.16
CA GLN A 298 13.45 1.70 14.81
C GLN A 298 13.30 1.48 13.30
N ARG A 299 13.61 2.49 12.47
CA ARG A 299 13.51 2.41 11.00
C ARG A 299 14.40 1.32 10.40
N ALA A 300 15.60 1.18 10.90
CA ALA A 300 16.53 0.14 10.44
C ALA A 300 15.98 -1.25 10.72
N ASP A 301 15.42 -1.47 11.91
CA ASP A 301 14.78 -2.74 12.30
C ASP A 301 13.58 -3.06 11.41
N PHE A 302 12.73 -2.06 11.10
CA PHE A 302 11.62 -2.23 10.18
C PHE A 302 12.09 -2.76 8.82
N PHE A 303 13.08 -2.11 8.20
CA PHE A 303 13.58 -2.54 6.89
C PHE A 303 14.29 -3.91 6.95
N GLN A 304 14.98 -4.21 8.04
CA GLN A 304 15.64 -5.50 8.23
C GLN A 304 14.61 -6.62 8.40
N ILE A 305 13.59 -6.42 9.24
CA ILE A 305 12.52 -7.38 9.48
C ILE A 305 11.78 -7.67 8.18
N LEU A 306 11.30 -6.62 7.50
CA LEU A 306 10.55 -6.75 6.25
C LEU A 306 11.41 -7.40 5.15
N GLY A 307 12.67 -6.95 4.99
CA GLY A 307 13.58 -7.51 4.00
C GLY A 307 13.85 -9.00 4.23
N ARG A 308 14.17 -9.39 5.45
CA ARG A 308 14.37 -10.80 5.83
C ARG A 308 13.10 -11.62 5.56
N TRP A 309 11.94 -11.10 5.91
CA TRP A 309 10.67 -11.79 5.71
C TRP A 309 10.39 -12.06 4.22
N LEU A 310 10.59 -11.07 3.36
CA LEU A 310 10.45 -11.20 1.90
C LEU A 310 11.50 -12.17 1.30
N ASP A 311 12.76 -12.08 1.74
CA ASP A 311 13.83 -12.97 1.28
C ASP A 311 13.57 -14.44 1.64
N ASN A 312 12.96 -14.72 2.81
CA ASN A 312 12.60 -16.08 3.20
C ASN A 312 11.56 -16.70 2.24
N ARG A 313 10.59 -15.91 1.76
CA ARG A 313 9.58 -16.37 0.80
C ARG A 313 10.16 -16.61 -0.58
N ARG A 314 11.14 -15.82 -0.98
CA ARG A 314 11.85 -16.03 -2.24
C ARG A 314 12.58 -17.37 -2.31
N ARG A 315 13.06 -17.91 -1.19
CA ARG A 315 13.78 -19.20 -1.16
C ARG A 315 12.92 -20.39 -1.54
N SER A 316 11.60 -20.24 -1.54
CA SER A 316 10.64 -21.24 -2.00
C SER A 316 10.29 -21.17 -3.48
N LEU A 317 10.87 -20.23 -4.25
CA LEU A 317 10.71 -20.05 -5.71
C LEU A 317 11.75 -20.82 -6.51
#